data_f5c05cb8190e4421efa26bf7a2bee73a
#
_entry.id   f5c05cb8190e4421efa26bf7a2bee73a
#
_cell.length_a   1.000
_cell.length_b   1.000
_cell.length_c   1.000
_cell.angle_alpha   90.00
_cell.angle_beta   90.00
_cell.angle_gamma   90.00
#
_symmetry.space_group_name_H-M   'P 1'
#
loop_
_entity.id
_entity.type
_entity.pdbx_description
1 polymer ?
#
loop_
_entity_poly.entity_id
_entity_poly.type
_entity_poly.pdbx_seq_one_letter_code
_entity_poly.pdbx_strand_id
1 'polypeptide(L)'
;MFIKFRLFLLLLLLSGSFSLSAQMERTMYLVFNVDSAKTVDLDLAGLYEIHSWAGSSILVETNIQVSHASPEILDYLVKQGRYDVVADTISPTQIKISTRFRDRKPIKTPDGECTEIATAKIFVPDTFVWTDDKKTLTRKPQ
;
A
#
# COMPACT_ATOMS: atom_id res chain seq x y z
N MET A 1 20.94 54.37 -2.30
CA MET A 1 21.57 53.04 -2.18
C MET A 1 20.72 52.07 -1.38
N PHE A 2 20.18 52.43 -0.27
CA PHE A 2 19.34 51.59 0.61
C PHE A 2 17.99 51.14 0.00
N ILE A 3 17.35 51.97 -0.83
CA ILE A 3 16.06 51.63 -1.46
C ILE A 3 16.23 50.53 -2.49
N LYS A 4 17.29 50.58 -3.30
CA LYS A 4 17.59 49.52 -4.31
C LYS A 4 17.91 48.16 -3.67
N PHE A 5 18.56 48.18 -2.51
CA PHE A 5 18.88 46.96 -1.76
C PHE A 5 17.64 46.32 -1.15
N ARG A 6 16.71 47.14 -0.61
CA ARG A 6 15.43 46.68 -0.08
C ARG A 6 14.51 46.09 -1.16
N LEU A 7 14.51 46.72 -2.35
CA LEU A 7 13.73 46.23 -3.49
C LEU A 7 14.28 44.88 -4.00
N PHE A 8 15.59 44.71 -3.99
CA PHE A 8 16.25 43.46 -4.40
C PHE A 8 15.96 42.33 -3.40
N LEU A 9 15.95 42.65 -2.09
CA LEU A 9 15.63 41.69 -1.04
C LEU A 9 14.13 41.26 -1.12
N LEU A 10 13.23 42.19 -1.46
CA LEU A 10 11.81 41.87 -1.67
C LEU A 10 11.57 41.00 -2.89
N LEU A 11 12.34 41.19 -3.96
CA LEU A 11 12.28 40.37 -5.17
C LEU A 11 12.79 38.96 -4.93
N LEU A 12 13.79 38.80 -4.06
CA LEU A 12 14.33 37.46 -3.70
C LEU A 12 13.33 36.66 -2.86
N LEU A 13 12.49 37.31 -2.06
CA LEU A 13 11.45 36.67 -1.25
C LEU A 13 10.24 36.22 -2.08
N LEU A 14 9.99 36.87 -3.25
CA LEU A 14 8.90 36.46 -4.14
C LEU A 14 9.23 35.27 -5.05
N SER A 15 10.52 34.97 -5.27
CA SER A 15 10.93 33.87 -6.13
C SER A 15 10.90 32.48 -5.48
N GLY A 16 10.49 32.40 -4.22
CA GLY A 16 10.44 31.17 -3.42
C GLY A 16 9.11 30.39 -3.45
N SER A 17 8.21 30.67 -4.40
CA SER A 17 6.98 29.86 -4.56
C SER A 17 7.33 28.53 -5.25
N PHE A 18 8.05 27.64 -4.54
CA PHE A 18 8.12 26.26 -4.94
C PHE A 18 6.72 25.68 -4.77
N SER A 19 6.09 25.36 -5.90
CA SER A 19 4.89 24.53 -5.89
C SER A 19 5.27 23.17 -5.26
N LEU A 20 5.07 23.02 -3.95
CA LEU A 20 5.07 21.71 -3.33
C LEU A 20 3.92 20.93 -3.99
N SER A 21 4.28 20.06 -4.92
CA SER A 21 3.34 19.06 -5.44
C SER A 21 2.87 18.24 -4.24
N ALA A 22 1.63 18.43 -3.83
CA ALA A 22 1.08 17.73 -2.69
C ALA A 22 1.01 16.23 -3.02
N GLN A 23 1.86 15.44 -2.38
CA GLN A 23 1.80 14.00 -2.40
C GLN A 23 0.77 13.57 -1.35
N MET A 24 -0.26 12.85 -1.79
CA MET A 24 -1.23 12.25 -0.88
C MET A 24 -0.70 10.88 -0.43
N GLU A 25 -0.79 10.64 0.87
CA GLU A 25 -0.37 9.37 1.47
C GLU A 25 -1.50 8.81 2.33
N ARG A 26 -1.67 7.48 2.27
CA ARG A 26 -2.60 6.75 3.11
C ARG A 26 -2.07 5.36 3.44
N THR A 27 -2.21 4.96 4.70
CA THR A 27 -1.95 3.60 5.14
C THR A 27 -3.27 2.88 5.40
N MET A 28 -3.40 1.66 4.87
CA MET A 28 -4.53 0.77 5.09
C MET A 28 -4.06 -0.48 5.83
N TYR A 29 -4.93 -1.00 6.70
CA TYR A 29 -4.68 -2.23 7.45
C TYR A 29 -5.80 -3.23 7.18
N LEU A 30 -5.42 -4.45 6.79
CA LEU A 30 -6.34 -5.58 6.61
C LEU A 30 -5.86 -6.75 7.45
N VAL A 31 -6.79 -7.37 8.17
CA VAL A 31 -6.51 -8.50 9.06
C VAL A 31 -7.26 -9.72 8.57
N PHE A 32 -6.53 -10.83 8.39
CA PHE A 32 -7.08 -12.11 7.97
C PHE A 32 -6.93 -13.13 9.08
N ASN A 33 -8.05 -13.68 9.54
CA ASN A 33 -8.04 -14.78 10.48
C ASN A 33 -7.54 -16.05 9.76
N VAL A 34 -6.56 -16.71 10.35
CA VAL A 34 -5.95 -17.93 9.81
C VAL A 34 -5.94 -19.08 10.83
N ASP A 35 -6.77 -18.99 11.88
CA ASP A 35 -6.75 -19.95 13.00
C ASP A 35 -6.99 -21.38 12.53
N SER A 36 -7.93 -21.59 11.60
CA SER A 36 -8.27 -22.91 11.05
C SER A 36 -7.34 -23.32 9.89
N ALA A 37 -6.53 -22.39 9.35
CA ALA A 37 -5.72 -22.67 8.18
C ALA A 37 -4.51 -23.52 8.55
N LYS A 38 -4.31 -24.59 7.81
CA LYS A 38 -3.05 -25.37 7.76
C LYS A 38 -2.13 -24.82 6.68
N THR A 39 -2.72 -24.28 5.63
CA THR A 39 -2.00 -23.75 4.47
C THR A 39 -2.55 -22.41 4.07
N VAL A 40 -1.68 -21.46 3.76
CA VAL A 40 -2.03 -20.14 3.23
C VAL A 40 -1.21 -19.87 1.98
N ASP A 41 -1.91 -19.67 0.87
CA ASP A 41 -1.30 -19.28 -0.40
C ASP A 41 -1.29 -17.74 -0.50
N LEU A 42 -0.12 -17.16 -0.73
CA LEU A 42 0.05 -15.73 -0.94
C LEU A 42 0.25 -15.45 -2.43
N ASP A 43 -0.75 -14.83 -3.06
CA ASP A 43 -0.75 -14.47 -4.48
C ASP A 43 -0.87 -12.94 -4.63
N LEU A 44 0.19 -12.23 -4.26
CA LEU A 44 0.22 -10.80 -4.16
C LEU A 44 0.92 -10.19 -5.37
N ALA A 45 0.40 -9.07 -5.85
CA ALA A 45 0.99 -8.27 -6.91
C ALA A 45 1.59 -6.98 -6.33
N GLY A 46 2.62 -6.42 -7.01
CA GLY A 46 3.27 -5.19 -6.62
C GLY A 46 4.46 -5.39 -5.68
N LEU A 47 4.86 -4.32 -5.04
CA LEU A 47 5.99 -4.32 -4.10
C LEU A 47 5.50 -4.67 -2.70
N TYR A 48 6.03 -5.73 -2.12
CA TYR A 48 5.73 -6.12 -0.75
C TYR A 48 6.92 -6.74 -0.03
N GLU A 49 6.88 -6.64 1.29
CA GLU A 49 7.82 -7.28 2.21
C GLU A 49 7.05 -8.21 3.15
N ILE A 50 7.68 -9.30 3.58
CA ILE A 50 7.08 -10.25 4.51
C ILE A 50 7.88 -10.25 5.80
N HIS A 51 7.15 -10.13 6.91
CA HIS A 51 7.68 -10.12 8.25
C HIS A 51 7.01 -11.23 9.08
N SER A 52 7.79 -11.91 9.90
CA SER A 52 7.24 -12.81 10.92
C SER A 52 6.86 -12.01 12.16
N TRP A 53 5.75 -12.36 12.81
CA TRP A 53 5.33 -11.73 14.05
C TRP A 53 4.65 -12.71 15.01
N ALA A 54 4.51 -12.33 16.28
CA ALA A 54 3.90 -13.16 17.33
C ALA A 54 2.35 -13.12 17.34
N GLY A 55 1.72 -12.44 16.38
CA GLY A 55 0.26 -12.41 16.25
C GLY A 55 -0.32 -13.72 15.74
N SER A 56 -1.64 -13.90 15.86
CA SER A 56 -2.36 -15.09 15.41
C SER A 56 -2.97 -14.96 14.00
N SER A 57 -3.06 -13.73 13.48
CA SER A 57 -3.66 -13.41 12.19
C SER A 57 -2.61 -12.92 11.19
N ILE A 58 -2.90 -12.99 9.91
CA ILE A 58 -2.10 -12.28 8.90
C ILE A 58 -2.58 -10.83 8.85
N LEU A 59 -1.64 -9.89 9.05
CA LEU A 59 -1.88 -8.46 8.91
C LEU A 59 -1.22 -7.96 7.65
N VAL A 60 -1.95 -7.25 6.82
CA VAL A 60 -1.44 -6.55 5.63
C VAL A 60 -1.54 -5.06 5.87
N GLU A 61 -0.39 -4.39 5.90
CA GLU A 61 -0.25 -2.94 5.94
C GLU A 61 0.09 -2.45 4.53
N THR A 62 -0.79 -1.68 3.91
CA THR A 62 -0.56 -1.11 2.58
C THR A 62 -0.36 0.39 2.69
N ASN A 63 0.80 0.88 2.29
CA ASN A 63 1.09 2.31 2.14
C ASN A 63 0.85 2.73 0.69
N ILE A 64 0.02 3.74 0.51
CA ILE A 64 -0.39 4.27 -0.78
C ILE A 64 0.07 5.72 -0.87
N GLN A 65 0.78 6.04 -1.95
CA GLN A 65 1.22 7.39 -2.26
C GLN A 65 0.72 7.76 -3.65
N VAL A 66 -0.01 8.86 -3.77
CA VAL A 66 -0.52 9.36 -5.04
C VAL A 66 -0.14 10.83 -5.19
N SER A 67 0.55 11.17 -6.28
CA SER A 67 0.93 12.54 -6.61
C SER A 67 -0.02 13.08 -7.68
N HIS A 68 -0.27 14.40 -7.65
CA HIS A 68 -1.15 15.12 -8.57
C HIS A 68 -2.62 14.68 -8.50
N ALA A 69 -3.06 14.21 -7.34
CA ALA A 69 -4.45 13.87 -7.06
C ALA A 69 -4.96 14.67 -5.87
N SER A 70 -6.29 14.88 -5.81
CA SER A 70 -6.94 15.45 -4.63
C SER A 70 -7.21 14.36 -3.57
N PRO A 71 -7.43 14.74 -2.29
CA PRO A 71 -7.83 13.80 -1.24
C PRO A 71 -9.08 12.99 -1.60
N GLU A 72 -10.05 13.62 -2.27
CA GLU A 72 -11.30 12.99 -2.69
C GLU A 72 -11.07 11.90 -3.72
N ILE A 73 -10.10 12.08 -4.62
CA ILE A 73 -9.69 11.05 -5.60
C ILE A 73 -9.09 9.86 -4.87
N LEU A 74 -8.18 10.08 -3.93
CA LEU A 74 -7.60 8.98 -3.15
C LEU A 74 -8.68 8.26 -2.33
N ASP A 75 -9.59 8.98 -1.69
CA ASP A 75 -10.72 8.41 -0.97
C ASP A 75 -11.61 7.54 -1.85
N TYR A 76 -11.92 8.03 -3.05
CA TYR A 76 -12.70 7.29 -4.03
C TYR A 76 -12.00 5.99 -4.44
N LEU A 77 -10.70 6.03 -4.78
CA LEU A 77 -9.93 4.87 -5.18
C LEU A 77 -9.86 3.80 -4.08
N VAL A 78 -9.67 4.23 -2.82
CA VAL A 78 -9.69 3.35 -1.66
C VAL A 78 -11.07 2.70 -1.48
N LYS A 79 -12.16 3.49 -1.55
CA LYS A 79 -13.54 2.98 -1.43
C LYS A 79 -13.92 2.00 -2.56
N GLN A 80 -13.34 2.18 -3.75
CA GLN A 80 -13.53 1.23 -4.87
C GLN A 80 -12.73 -0.07 -4.70
N GLY A 81 -11.97 -0.20 -3.62
CA GLY A 81 -11.17 -1.39 -3.34
C GLY A 81 -9.94 -1.55 -4.24
N ARG A 82 -9.46 -0.44 -4.84
CA ARG A 82 -8.32 -0.46 -5.77
C ARG A 82 -7.07 -1.11 -5.18
N TYR A 83 -6.89 -0.99 -3.87
CA TYR A 83 -5.74 -1.49 -3.12
C TYR A 83 -6.06 -2.70 -2.25
N ASP A 84 -7.25 -3.28 -2.43
CA ASP A 84 -7.69 -4.37 -1.59
C ASP A 84 -6.86 -5.62 -1.82
N VAL A 85 -6.58 -6.27 -0.71
CA VAL A 85 -6.18 -7.67 -0.64
C VAL A 85 -7.37 -8.45 -0.11
N VAL A 86 -7.64 -9.59 -0.70
CA VAL A 86 -8.81 -10.42 -0.38
C VAL A 86 -8.37 -11.82 0.02
N ALA A 87 -9.14 -12.46 0.87
CA ALA A 87 -8.93 -13.84 1.26
C ALA A 87 -10.08 -14.73 0.77
N ASP A 88 -9.72 -15.79 0.06
CA ASP A 88 -10.65 -16.81 -0.44
C ASP A 88 -10.41 -18.12 0.30
N THR A 89 -11.48 -18.74 0.81
CA THR A 89 -11.43 -20.06 1.41
C THR A 89 -11.46 -21.11 0.30
N ILE A 90 -10.33 -21.77 0.06
CA ILE A 90 -10.20 -22.82 -0.96
C ILE A 90 -10.71 -24.15 -0.41
N SER A 91 -10.42 -24.44 0.85
CA SER A 91 -10.91 -25.62 1.58
C SER A 91 -11.03 -25.28 3.09
N PRO A 92 -11.59 -26.13 3.93
CA PRO A 92 -11.69 -25.86 5.38
C PRO A 92 -10.36 -25.54 6.07
N THR A 93 -9.21 -25.95 5.47
CA THR A 93 -7.89 -25.74 6.04
C THR A 93 -6.93 -24.98 5.11
N GLN A 94 -7.43 -24.47 3.98
CA GLN A 94 -6.62 -23.74 3.01
C GLN A 94 -7.25 -22.41 2.64
N ILE A 95 -6.50 -21.34 2.78
CA ILE A 95 -6.88 -19.97 2.45
C ILE A 95 -5.91 -19.44 1.39
N LYS A 96 -6.46 -18.71 0.42
CA LYS A 96 -5.67 -17.95 -0.55
C LYS A 96 -5.86 -16.46 -0.27
N ILE A 97 -4.76 -15.74 -0.07
CA ILE A 97 -4.73 -14.28 0.08
C ILE A 97 -4.15 -13.70 -1.21
N SER A 98 -4.91 -12.84 -1.87
CA SER A 98 -4.54 -12.31 -3.18
C SER A 98 -4.86 -10.83 -3.35
N THR A 99 -4.11 -10.17 -4.21
CA THR A 99 -4.42 -8.80 -4.63
C THR A 99 -5.66 -8.80 -5.52
N ARG A 100 -6.66 -7.97 -5.15
CA ARG A 100 -7.94 -7.89 -5.86
C ARG A 100 -7.78 -7.40 -7.30
N PHE A 101 -7.04 -6.30 -7.49
CA PHE A 101 -6.78 -5.71 -8.80
C PHE A 101 -5.29 -5.74 -9.11
N ARG A 102 -4.87 -6.70 -9.94
CA ARG A 102 -3.45 -6.89 -10.31
C ARG A 102 -2.99 -5.83 -11.30
N ASP A 103 -3.82 -5.56 -12.31
CA ASP A 103 -3.53 -4.64 -13.42
C ASP A 103 -4.31 -3.33 -13.21
N ARG A 104 -3.76 -2.45 -12.38
CA ARG A 104 -4.36 -1.15 -12.13
C ARG A 104 -4.09 -0.22 -13.31
N LYS A 105 -5.17 0.28 -13.92
CA LYS A 105 -5.08 1.30 -14.97
C LYS A 105 -4.55 2.61 -14.39
N PRO A 106 -3.80 3.41 -15.18
CA PRO A 106 -3.36 4.73 -14.75
C PRO A 106 -4.51 5.60 -14.27
N ILE A 107 -4.26 6.40 -13.23
CA ILE A 107 -5.23 7.36 -12.70
C ILE A 107 -5.13 8.61 -13.54
N LYS A 108 -6.21 8.95 -14.27
CA LYS A 108 -6.28 10.13 -15.11
C LYS A 108 -7.24 11.16 -14.50
N THR A 109 -6.80 12.40 -14.43
CA THR A 109 -7.59 13.55 -14.01
C THR A 109 -7.62 14.60 -15.12
N PRO A 110 -8.48 15.64 -15.05
CA PRO A 110 -8.44 16.77 -15.98
C PRO A 110 -7.07 17.46 -16.04
N ASP A 111 -6.28 17.39 -14.96
CA ASP A 111 -4.96 18.01 -14.84
C ASP A 111 -3.82 17.08 -15.29
N GLY A 112 -4.12 15.88 -15.76
CA GLY A 112 -3.15 14.91 -16.26
C GLY A 112 -3.19 13.57 -15.55
N GLU A 113 -2.12 12.78 -15.72
CA GLU A 113 -1.96 11.45 -15.12
C GLU A 113 -1.29 11.55 -13.75
N CYS A 114 -1.85 10.83 -12.77
CA CYS A 114 -1.29 10.77 -11.42
C CYS A 114 -0.22 9.69 -11.32
N THR A 115 0.84 9.97 -10.57
CA THR A 115 1.82 8.96 -10.18
C THR A 115 1.33 8.21 -8.94
N GLU A 116 1.32 6.88 -9.00
CA GLU A 116 0.83 6.01 -7.94
C GLU A 116 1.92 5.03 -7.51
N ILE A 117 2.18 4.97 -6.21
CA ILE A 117 3.05 3.97 -5.59
C ILE A 117 2.25 3.32 -4.45
N ALA A 118 2.14 2.00 -4.49
CA ALA A 118 1.56 1.22 -3.41
C ALA A 118 2.53 0.10 -3.00
N THR A 119 2.89 0.09 -1.73
CA THR A 119 3.77 -0.91 -1.12
C THR A 119 3.05 -1.58 0.03
N ALA A 120 3.32 -2.87 0.26
CA ALA A 120 2.71 -3.60 1.36
C ALA A 120 3.75 -4.23 2.27
N LYS A 121 3.42 -4.29 3.57
CA LYS A 121 4.08 -5.15 4.55
C LYS A 121 3.10 -6.19 5.02
N ILE A 122 3.51 -7.43 5.00
CA ILE A 122 2.68 -8.57 5.35
C ILE A 122 3.29 -9.25 6.57
N PHE A 123 2.55 -9.18 7.67
CA PHE A 123 2.96 -9.80 8.92
C PHE A 123 2.30 -11.17 9.03
N VAL A 124 3.12 -12.20 9.03
CA VAL A 124 2.70 -13.60 9.06
C VAL A 124 2.99 -14.17 10.45
N PRO A 125 2.03 -14.89 11.08
CA PRO A 125 2.27 -15.54 12.35
C PRO A 125 3.52 -16.43 12.31
N ASP A 126 4.33 -16.38 13.35
CA ASP A 126 5.55 -17.19 13.51
C ASP A 126 5.26 -18.70 13.61
N THR A 127 3.99 -19.08 13.75
CA THR A 127 3.50 -20.47 13.66
C THR A 127 3.45 -21.03 12.25
N PHE A 128 3.72 -20.22 11.23
CA PHE A 128 3.83 -20.67 9.83
C PHE A 128 5.26 -20.69 9.34
N VAL A 129 5.54 -21.53 8.36
CA VAL A 129 6.80 -21.61 7.62
C VAL A 129 6.52 -21.59 6.12
N TRP A 130 7.48 -21.08 5.36
CA TRP A 130 7.43 -21.12 3.91
C TRP A 130 7.67 -22.54 3.40
N THR A 131 6.93 -22.92 2.38
CA THR A 131 7.27 -24.07 1.55
C THR A 131 8.36 -23.71 0.53
N ASP A 132 8.89 -24.67 -0.17
CA ASP A 132 10.00 -24.48 -1.13
C ASP A 132 9.62 -23.55 -2.31
N ASP A 133 8.33 -23.43 -2.63
CA ASP A 133 7.83 -22.55 -3.68
C ASP A 133 7.86 -21.05 -3.31
N LYS A 134 8.11 -20.71 -2.03
CA LYS A 134 8.11 -19.36 -1.46
C LYS A 134 6.81 -18.56 -1.72
N LYS A 135 5.72 -19.25 -2.00
CA LYS A 135 4.38 -18.66 -2.20
C LYS A 135 3.37 -19.21 -1.21
N THR A 136 3.63 -20.40 -0.70
CA THR A 136 2.75 -21.11 0.22
C THR A 136 3.36 -21.14 1.61
N LEU A 137 2.53 -20.85 2.59
CA LEU A 137 2.83 -20.97 4.03
C LEU A 137 2.16 -22.22 4.58
N THR A 138 2.88 -22.99 5.36
CA THR A 138 2.34 -24.16 6.05
C THR A 138 2.48 -23.97 7.55
N ARG A 139 1.45 -24.33 8.31
CA ARG A 139 1.49 -24.29 9.76
C ARG A 139 2.48 -25.31 10.30
N LYS A 140 3.33 -24.89 11.22
CA LYS A 140 4.26 -25.78 11.93
C LYS A 140 3.48 -26.87 12.68
N PRO A 141 3.99 -28.11 12.74
CA PRO A 141 3.45 -29.12 13.64
C PRO A 141 3.48 -28.62 15.09
N GLN A 142 2.42 -28.87 15.82
CA GLN A 142 2.35 -28.64 17.27
C GLN A 142 2.96 -29.79 18.03
#